data_fae8e498c15d316bdfde371f7a5a28b3
#
_entry.id   fae8e498c15d316bdfde371f7a5a28b3
#
_cell.length_a   1.000
_cell.length_b   1.000
_cell.length_c   1.000
_cell.angle_alpha   90.00
_cell.angle_beta   90.00
_cell.angle_gamma   90.00
#
_symmetry.space_group_name_H-M   'P 1'
#
loop_
_entity.id
_entity.type
_entity.pdbx_description
1 polymer ?
#
loop_
_entity_poly.entity_id
_entity_poly.type
_entity_poly.pdbx_seq_one_letter_code
_entity_poly.pdbx_strand_id
1 'polypeptide(L)'
;MNIRTILLASAAVLVAAMPMSASADTSGKKIALSNNYAGNSWRQAMLTSWDKVTKEAVKSGIVAAADPFTTAENQATEQAAQIQNMILEGYDAIVINAASPTALNGAVKEACDAGIVVVSFDGIVTEPCAYRIAVDFKAMGLSEIEYLAQKIPDGGNLLEIRGLAGVFVDDEISAGIHEGVAKYPQFKIVGAVHGDWAQDVAQKNVAGILPSLPDIAAVVTQGGDGYGAAQAFAAAKRPIPLIIMGNREDELQWWKEQKDANGYETMSVSIAPGVSTLAFWVAQQVLDGKEVKKDLVVPFLRIDQDNLEENIANTQKGGVANVEYSLEDAQKVIDAAK
;
A
#
# COMPACT_ATOMS: atom_id res chain seq x y z
N MET A 1 -62.93 -63.87 0.50
CA MET A 1 -62.82 -62.73 1.40
C MET A 1 -61.40 -62.27 1.45
N ASN A 2 -61.01 -61.29 0.58
CA ASN A 2 -59.61 -60.90 0.35
C ASN A 2 -59.32 -59.61 1.11
N ILE A 3 -58.41 -59.71 2.09
CA ILE A 3 -57.89 -58.55 2.88
C ILE A 3 -56.67 -58.02 2.12
N ARG A 4 -56.77 -56.83 1.56
CA ARG A 4 -55.64 -56.10 0.99
C ARG A 4 -54.96 -55.27 2.06
N THR A 5 -53.72 -55.62 2.36
CA THR A 5 -52.82 -54.87 3.24
C THR A 5 -52.24 -53.68 2.47
N ILE A 6 -52.52 -52.44 2.91
CA ILE A 6 -51.93 -51.22 2.36
C ILE A 6 -50.68 -50.90 3.17
N LEU A 7 -49.50 -50.96 2.53
CA LEU A 7 -48.24 -50.50 3.08
C LEU A 7 -48.11 -48.95 2.85
N LEU A 8 -48.14 -48.18 3.93
CA LEU A 8 -47.81 -46.77 3.90
C LEU A 8 -46.27 -46.62 4.00
N ALA A 9 -45.65 -46.19 2.92
CA ALA A 9 -44.22 -45.82 2.92
C ALA A 9 -44.10 -44.37 3.41
N SER A 10 -43.55 -44.16 4.61
CA SER A 10 -43.23 -42.84 5.14
C SER A 10 -41.86 -42.40 4.57
N ALA A 11 -41.86 -41.44 3.65
CA ALA A 11 -40.63 -40.79 3.18
C ALA A 11 -40.14 -39.77 4.23
N ALA A 12 -39.09 -40.08 4.93
CA ALA A 12 -38.39 -39.13 5.80
C ALA A 12 -37.58 -38.16 4.93
N VAL A 13 -38.00 -36.90 4.86
CA VAL A 13 -37.24 -35.81 4.23
C VAL A 13 -36.15 -35.40 5.22
N LEU A 14 -34.90 -35.78 4.95
CA LEU A 14 -33.71 -35.22 5.62
C LEU A 14 -33.51 -33.79 5.08
N VAL A 15 -33.92 -32.80 5.87
CA VAL A 15 -33.51 -31.41 5.66
C VAL A 15 -32.07 -31.30 6.14
N ALA A 16 -31.12 -31.27 5.20
CA ALA A 16 -29.73 -30.93 5.49
C ALA A 16 -29.69 -29.45 5.92
N ALA A 17 -29.56 -29.20 7.22
CA ALA A 17 -29.27 -27.88 7.77
C ALA A 17 -27.85 -27.52 7.31
N MET A 18 -27.72 -26.67 6.29
CA MET A 18 -26.45 -26.00 6.02
C MET A 18 -26.11 -25.12 7.23
N PRO A 19 -24.91 -25.21 7.77
CA PRO A 19 -24.50 -24.28 8.82
C PRO A 19 -24.49 -22.87 8.20
N MET A 20 -25.46 -22.03 8.54
CA MET A 20 -25.36 -20.60 8.37
C MET A 20 -24.25 -20.16 9.32
N SER A 21 -23.11 -19.72 8.77
CA SER A 21 -22.11 -19.01 9.57
C SER A 21 -22.80 -17.80 10.18
N ALA A 22 -23.05 -17.86 11.47
CA ALA A 22 -23.60 -16.69 12.18
C ALA A 22 -22.50 -15.60 12.11
N SER A 23 -22.82 -14.45 11.48
CA SER A 23 -22.01 -13.26 11.57
C SER A 23 -21.84 -12.90 13.04
N ALA A 24 -20.61 -12.71 13.50
CA ALA A 24 -20.37 -12.27 14.86
C ALA A 24 -20.67 -10.77 14.96
N ASP A 25 -21.30 -10.34 16.07
CA ASP A 25 -21.54 -8.92 16.31
C ASP A 25 -20.21 -8.20 16.61
N THR A 26 -19.82 -7.28 15.73
CA THR A 26 -18.61 -6.46 15.89
C THR A 26 -18.88 -5.08 16.51
N SER A 27 -20.14 -4.74 16.83
CA SER A 27 -20.53 -3.42 17.34
C SER A 27 -19.85 -3.02 18.65
N GLY A 28 -19.43 -4.00 19.46
CA GLY A 28 -18.66 -3.80 20.69
C GLY A 28 -17.13 -3.86 20.50
N LYS A 29 -16.63 -4.09 19.29
CA LYS A 29 -15.22 -4.30 19.01
C LYS A 29 -14.43 -3.02 18.84
N LYS A 30 -13.19 -2.98 19.34
CA LYS A 30 -12.25 -1.86 19.22
C LYS A 30 -11.08 -2.24 18.30
N ILE A 31 -10.77 -1.41 17.32
CA ILE A 31 -9.69 -1.61 16.36
C ILE A 31 -8.68 -0.47 16.48
N ALA A 32 -7.40 -0.75 16.68
CA ALA A 32 -6.34 0.25 16.70
C ALA A 32 -5.57 0.25 15.38
N LEU A 33 -5.06 1.42 14.99
CA LEU A 33 -4.01 1.55 13.97
C LEU A 33 -2.69 1.89 14.66
N SER A 34 -1.68 1.05 14.49
CA SER A 34 -0.28 1.35 14.85
C SER A 34 0.48 1.76 13.57
N ASN A 35 0.77 3.05 13.45
CA ASN A 35 1.48 3.64 12.34
C ASN A 35 2.88 4.06 12.77
N ASN A 36 3.91 3.71 11.97
CA ASN A 36 5.31 3.95 12.31
C ASN A 36 5.83 5.35 11.94
N TYR A 37 5.04 6.16 11.19
CA TYR A 37 5.51 7.43 10.65
C TYR A 37 4.37 8.28 10.09
N ALA A 38 4.48 9.60 10.18
CA ALA A 38 3.48 10.52 9.63
C ALA A 38 4.08 11.76 8.91
N GLY A 39 5.37 11.72 8.56
CA GLY A 39 6.11 12.92 8.09
C GLY A 39 5.95 13.26 6.62
N ASN A 40 5.29 12.43 5.79
CA ASN A 40 5.08 12.72 4.37
C ASN A 40 3.60 12.79 3.98
N SER A 41 3.31 13.32 2.79
CA SER A 41 1.95 13.50 2.29
C SER A 41 1.18 12.17 2.13
N TRP A 42 1.86 11.07 1.76
CA TRP A 42 1.24 9.77 1.64
C TRP A 42 0.72 9.28 3.00
N ARG A 43 1.52 9.40 4.07
CA ARG A 43 1.12 9.02 5.43
C ARG A 43 -0.01 9.89 5.98
N GLN A 44 -0.01 11.19 5.65
CA GLN A 44 -1.11 12.08 6.01
C GLN A 44 -2.42 11.70 5.27
N ALA A 45 -2.33 11.38 3.98
CA ALA A 45 -3.48 10.89 3.22
C ALA A 45 -3.99 9.54 3.75
N MET A 46 -3.09 8.62 4.13
CA MET A 46 -3.41 7.35 4.75
C MET A 46 -4.18 7.52 6.06
N LEU A 47 -3.71 8.40 6.95
CA LEU A 47 -4.39 8.72 8.21
C LEU A 47 -5.74 9.41 7.98
N THR A 48 -5.83 10.29 6.97
CA THR A 48 -7.08 10.94 6.58
C THR A 48 -8.12 9.93 6.09
N SER A 49 -7.70 8.97 5.25
CA SER A 49 -8.57 7.90 4.76
C SER A 49 -9.03 6.98 5.88
N TRP A 50 -8.10 6.60 6.77
CA TRP A 50 -8.43 5.84 7.98
C TRP A 50 -9.50 6.55 8.79
N ASP A 51 -9.26 7.80 9.15
CA ASP A 51 -10.16 8.61 9.98
C ASP A 51 -11.55 8.77 9.38
N LYS A 52 -11.64 9.02 8.07
CA LYS A 52 -12.90 9.15 7.34
C LYS A 52 -13.72 7.87 7.36
N VAL A 53 -13.12 6.74 7.01
CA VAL A 53 -13.80 5.45 6.89
C VAL A 53 -14.18 4.91 8.28
N THR A 54 -13.27 5.01 9.24
CA THR A 54 -13.52 4.46 10.58
C THR A 54 -14.51 5.28 11.39
N LYS A 55 -14.53 6.61 11.25
CA LYS A 55 -15.58 7.45 11.86
C LYS A 55 -16.98 7.08 11.37
N GLU A 56 -17.12 6.77 10.07
CA GLU A 56 -18.40 6.34 9.55
C GLU A 56 -18.77 4.93 10.06
N ALA A 57 -17.78 4.02 10.15
CA ALA A 57 -18.01 2.67 10.71
C ALA A 57 -18.44 2.72 12.19
N VAL A 58 -17.80 3.57 12.99
CA VAL A 58 -18.20 3.78 14.41
C VAL A 58 -19.60 4.41 14.51
N LYS A 59 -19.86 5.45 13.72
CA LYS A 59 -21.18 6.13 13.69
C LYS A 59 -22.30 5.20 13.28
N SER A 60 -22.02 4.28 12.35
CA SER A 60 -22.97 3.26 11.88
C SER A 60 -23.07 2.06 12.81
N GLY A 61 -22.35 2.02 13.92
CA GLY A 61 -22.37 0.94 14.90
C GLY A 61 -21.75 -0.37 14.42
N ILE A 62 -20.89 -0.33 13.40
CA ILE A 62 -20.18 -1.52 12.90
C ILE A 62 -19.10 -1.95 13.90
N VAL A 63 -18.40 -0.97 14.48
CA VAL A 63 -17.40 -1.16 15.57
C VAL A 63 -17.61 -0.12 16.67
N ALA A 64 -17.11 -0.38 17.87
CA ALA A 64 -17.23 0.55 19.01
C ALA A 64 -16.23 1.71 18.91
N ALA A 65 -15.01 1.44 18.45
CA ALA A 65 -13.93 2.42 18.32
C ALA A 65 -12.93 2.01 17.24
N ALA A 66 -12.25 3.02 16.67
CA ALA A 66 -11.14 2.80 15.75
C ALA A 66 -10.12 3.95 15.88
N ASP A 67 -9.06 3.73 16.65
CA ASP A 67 -8.15 4.77 17.09
C ASP A 67 -6.78 4.66 16.41
N PRO A 68 -6.26 5.75 15.78
CA PRO A 68 -4.93 5.77 15.21
C PRO A 68 -3.89 6.24 16.22
N PHE A 69 -2.75 5.52 16.23
CA PHE A 69 -1.56 5.86 16.99
C PHE A 69 -0.36 5.93 16.05
N THR A 70 0.51 6.90 16.24
CA THR A 70 1.70 7.08 15.40
C THR A 70 2.94 7.22 16.28
N THR A 71 3.99 6.49 15.92
CA THR A 71 5.32 6.61 16.54
C THR A 71 6.22 7.54 15.73
N ALA A 72 7.41 7.83 16.25
CA ALA A 72 8.44 8.50 15.50
C ALA A 72 8.96 7.59 14.36
N GLU A 73 9.55 8.21 13.35
CA GLU A 73 10.04 7.53 12.15
C GLU A 73 11.00 6.37 12.48
N ASN A 74 10.73 5.20 11.88
CA ASN A 74 11.52 3.97 12.01
C ASN A 74 11.82 3.52 13.46
N GLN A 75 10.98 3.89 14.41
CA GLN A 75 11.15 3.55 15.82
C GLN A 75 10.45 2.22 16.16
N ALA A 76 11.02 1.09 15.70
CA ALA A 76 10.45 -0.24 15.94
C ALA A 76 10.27 -0.57 17.43
N THR A 77 11.17 -0.14 18.30
CA THR A 77 11.07 -0.34 19.76
C THR A 77 9.89 0.43 20.36
N GLU A 78 9.67 1.67 19.93
CA GLU A 78 8.54 2.48 20.35
C GLU A 78 7.23 1.87 19.84
N GLN A 79 7.21 1.39 18.59
CA GLN A 79 6.05 0.75 18.01
C GLN A 79 5.71 -0.58 18.71
N ALA A 80 6.71 -1.37 19.10
CA ALA A 80 6.49 -2.58 19.90
C ALA A 80 5.85 -2.25 21.27
N ALA A 81 6.33 -1.22 21.95
CA ALA A 81 5.73 -0.77 23.21
C ALA A 81 4.30 -0.23 23.00
N GLN A 82 4.03 0.45 21.90
CA GLN A 82 2.70 0.90 21.51
C GLN A 82 1.73 -0.28 21.32
N ILE A 83 2.16 -1.36 20.64
CA ILE A 83 1.38 -2.58 20.47
C ILE A 83 1.07 -3.22 21.83
N GLN A 84 2.04 -3.28 22.75
CA GLN A 84 1.84 -3.80 24.11
C GLN A 84 0.82 -2.97 24.89
N ASN A 85 0.84 -1.64 24.73
CA ASN A 85 -0.18 -0.77 25.36
C ASN A 85 -1.58 -1.06 24.79
N MET A 86 -1.71 -1.27 23.47
CA MET A 86 -2.99 -1.62 22.83
C MET A 86 -3.55 -2.96 23.38
N ILE A 87 -2.67 -3.94 23.67
CA ILE A 87 -3.07 -5.20 24.33
C ILE A 87 -3.66 -4.90 25.70
N LEU A 88 -2.99 -4.08 26.51
CA LEU A 88 -3.44 -3.72 27.87
C LEU A 88 -4.74 -2.90 27.87
N GLU A 89 -4.94 -2.05 26.86
CA GLU A 89 -6.16 -1.25 26.67
C GLU A 89 -7.35 -2.07 26.14
N GLY A 90 -7.12 -3.35 25.80
CA GLY A 90 -8.14 -4.28 25.36
C GLY A 90 -8.72 -3.96 23.99
N TYR A 91 -7.87 -3.67 23.01
CA TYR A 91 -8.27 -3.67 21.61
C TYR A 91 -8.52 -5.10 21.13
N ASP A 92 -9.51 -5.28 20.26
CA ASP A 92 -9.86 -6.58 19.69
C ASP A 92 -9.06 -6.86 18.39
N ALA A 93 -8.63 -5.79 17.71
CA ALA A 93 -7.74 -5.89 16.56
C ALA A 93 -6.73 -4.75 16.54
N ILE A 94 -5.54 -5.04 15.98
CA ILE A 94 -4.46 -4.07 15.72
C ILE A 94 -4.10 -4.13 14.25
N VAL A 95 -4.31 -3.03 13.56
CA VAL A 95 -3.86 -2.80 12.18
C VAL A 95 -2.49 -2.15 12.24
N ILE A 96 -1.49 -2.64 11.49
CA ILE A 96 -0.10 -2.22 11.64
C ILE A 96 0.48 -1.80 10.29
N ASN A 97 1.03 -0.60 10.23
CA ASN A 97 2.04 -0.25 9.23
C ASN A 97 3.40 -0.32 9.90
N ALA A 98 4.15 -1.38 9.63
CA ALA A 98 5.28 -1.79 10.45
C ALA A 98 6.57 -1.00 10.15
N ALA A 99 7.26 -0.55 11.20
CA ALA A 99 8.61 0.03 11.10
C ALA A 99 9.68 -1.02 10.71
N SER A 100 9.42 -2.29 10.99
CA SER A 100 10.32 -3.41 10.67
C SER A 100 9.52 -4.69 10.51
N PRO A 101 9.83 -5.50 9.48
CA PRO A 101 9.14 -6.78 9.25
C PRO A 101 9.38 -7.80 10.38
N THR A 102 10.49 -7.74 11.07
CA THR A 102 10.91 -8.76 12.06
C THR A 102 11.01 -8.25 13.49
N ALA A 103 11.38 -6.97 13.68
CA ALA A 103 11.60 -6.43 15.04
C ALA A 103 10.31 -6.34 15.87
N LEU A 104 9.14 -6.32 15.21
CA LEU A 104 7.83 -6.29 15.87
C LEU A 104 7.25 -7.68 16.16
N ASN A 105 7.85 -8.78 15.67
CA ASN A 105 7.28 -10.11 15.75
C ASN A 105 6.98 -10.55 17.20
N GLY A 106 7.82 -10.16 18.17
CA GLY A 106 7.58 -10.46 19.58
C GLY A 106 6.27 -9.84 20.10
N ALA A 107 6.09 -8.53 19.87
CA ALA A 107 4.86 -7.82 20.31
C ALA A 107 3.62 -8.28 19.52
N VAL A 108 3.78 -8.58 18.22
CA VAL A 108 2.70 -9.14 17.39
C VAL A 108 2.29 -10.52 17.90
N LYS A 109 3.25 -11.38 18.25
CA LYS A 109 2.95 -12.68 18.83
C LYS A 109 2.21 -12.55 20.18
N GLU A 110 2.63 -11.63 21.05
CA GLU A 110 1.94 -11.34 22.30
C GLU A 110 0.48 -10.93 22.06
N ALA A 111 0.22 -10.06 21.07
CA ALA A 111 -1.13 -9.67 20.68
C ALA A 111 -1.97 -10.86 20.22
N CYS A 112 -1.40 -11.70 19.34
CA CYS A 112 -2.08 -12.92 18.86
C CYS A 112 -2.37 -13.92 20.00
N ASP A 113 -1.41 -14.13 20.90
CA ASP A 113 -1.57 -15.04 22.06
C ASP A 113 -2.66 -14.52 23.03
N ALA A 114 -2.89 -13.21 23.08
CA ALA A 114 -4.00 -12.58 23.79
C ALA A 114 -5.35 -12.66 23.03
N GLY A 115 -5.39 -13.28 21.84
CA GLY A 115 -6.60 -13.42 21.04
C GLY A 115 -6.94 -12.19 20.19
N ILE A 116 -6.01 -11.25 20.04
CA ILE A 116 -6.19 -10.03 19.26
C ILE A 116 -5.89 -10.31 17.78
N VAL A 117 -6.77 -9.86 16.89
CA VAL A 117 -6.56 -9.95 15.45
C VAL A 117 -5.48 -8.95 15.02
N VAL A 118 -4.44 -9.41 14.34
CA VAL A 118 -3.39 -8.52 13.83
C VAL A 118 -3.41 -8.54 12.31
N VAL A 119 -3.49 -7.34 11.70
CA VAL A 119 -3.45 -7.14 10.25
C VAL A 119 -2.36 -6.14 9.92
N SER A 120 -1.34 -6.52 9.18
CA SER A 120 -0.31 -5.60 8.68
C SER A 120 -0.53 -5.24 7.22
N PHE A 121 -0.15 -4.03 6.83
CA PHE A 121 -0.27 -3.51 5.47
C PHE A 121 0.90 -2.59 5.14
N ASP A 122 1.23 -2.40 3.87
CA ASP A 122 2.36 -1.60 3.39
C ASP A 122 3.67 -2.13 3.99
N GLY A 123 4.12 -1.63 5.12
CA GLY A 123 5.13 -2.29 5.95
C GLY A 123 4.55 -3.50 6.66
N ILE A 124 4.79 -4.72 6.14
CA ILE A 124 4.23 -5.95 6.70
C ILE A 124 5.15 -6.58 7.75
N VAL A 125 4.56 -7.37 8.67
CA VAL A 125 5.29 -8.18 9.64
C VAL A 125 5.42 -9.63 9.16
N THR A 126 6.45 -10.34 9.63
CA THR A 126 6.70 -11.75 9.27
C THR A 126 6.11 -12.75 10.27
N GLU A 127 5.52 -12.29 11.38
CA GLU A 127 4.90 -13.17 12.35
C GLU A 127 3.73 -13.94 11.74
N PRO A 128 3.74 -15.31 11.76
CA PRO A 128 2.76 -16.11 11.03
C PRO A 128 1.30 -15.93 11.49
N CYS A 129 1.07 -15.50 12.71
CA CYS A 129 -0.28 -15.29 13.22
C CYS A 129 -0.97 -14.08 12.59
N ALA A 130 -0.21 -13.07 12.12
CA ALA A 130 -0.75 -11.87 11.51
C ALA A 130 -1.33 -12.13 10.12
N TYR A 131 -2.36 -11.36 9.76
CA TYR A 131 -2.79 -11.19 8.38
C TYR A 131 -1.93 -10.13 7.71
N ARG A 132 -1.64 -10.28 6.42
CA ARG A 132 -0.78 -9.38 5.67
C ARG A 132 -1.48 -8.93 4.41
N ILE A 133 -1.58 -7.63 4.22
CA ILE A 133 -2.01 -7.02 2.97
C ILE A 133 -0.75 -6.51 2.29
N ALA A 134 -0.23 -7.34 1.39
CA ALA A 134 1.02 -7.11 0.69
C ALA A 134 0.77 -6.41 -0.65
N VAL A 135 1.74 -5.60 -1.06
CA VAL A 135 1.92 -5.13 -2.43
C VAL A 135 3.18 -5.80 -2.97
N ASP A 136 3.17 -6.21 -4.21
CA ASP A 136 4.38 -6.72 -4.86
C ASP A 136 5.30 -5.55 -5.25
N PHE A 137 6.05 -5.05 -4.28
CA PHE A 137 6.97 -3.93 -4.47
C PHE A 137 8.07 -4.25 -5.47
N LYS A 138 8.50 -5.50 -5.53
CA LYS A 138 9.49 -5.94 -6.50
C LYS A 138 8.93 -5.90 -7.93
N ALA A 139 7.70 -6.37 -8.13
CA ALA A 139 7.01 -6.22 -9.41
C ALA A 139 6.77 -4.75 -9.77
N MET A 140 6.51 -3.89 -8.78
CA MET A 140 6.40 -2.44 -9.00
C MET A 140 7.68 -1.86 -9.60
N GLY A 141 8.85 -2.08 -8.97
CA GLY A 141 10.14 -1.62 -9.51
C GLY A 141 10.49 -2.23 -10.85
N LEU A 142 10.23 -3.53 -11.06
CA LEU A 142 10.43 -4.20 -12.36
C LEU A 142 9.57 -3.54 -13.46
N SER A 143 8.34 -3.17 -13.15
CA SER A 143 7.40 -2.56 -14.10
C SER A 143 7.89 -1.21 -14.63
N GLU A 144 8.68 -0.46 -13.86
CA GLU A 144 9.29 0.80 -14.30
C GLU A 144 10.27 0.55 -15.46
N ILE A 145 11.15 -0.43 -15.29
CA ILE A 145 12.14 -0.76 -16.34
C ILE A 145 11.44 -1.38 -17.57
N GLU A 146 10.38 -2.18 -17.38
CA GLU A 146 9.58 -2.70 -18.48
C GLU A 146 8.88 -1.59 -19.27
N TYR A 147 8.39 -0.55 -18.58
CA TYR A 147 7.85 0.63 -19.23
C TYR A 147 8.94 1.41 -19.99
N LEU A 148 10.10 1.63 -19.37
CA LEU A 148 11.23 2.30 -20.02
C LEU A 148 11.69 1.55 -21.28
N ALA A 149 11.73 0.21 -21.24
CA ALA A 149 12.10 -0.62 -22.40
C ALA A 149 11.15 -0.44 -23.60
N GLN A 150 9.88 -0.12 -23.33
CA GLN A 150 8.91 0.19 -24.37
C GLN A 150 9.07 1.62 -24.91
N LYS A 151 9.38 2.59 -24.05
CA LYS A 151 9.45 4.02 -24.38
C LYS A 151 10.83 4.45 -24.91
N ILE A 152 11.88 3.82 -24.45
CA ILE A 152 13.29 4.09 -24.79
C ILE A 152 13.96 2.76 -25.18
N PRO A 153 13.59 2.14 -26.31
CA PRO A 153 14.09 0.80 -26.67
C PRO A 153 15.62 0.74 -26.85
N ASP A 154 16.24 1.87 -27.19
CA ASP A 154 17.71 1.98 -27.33
C ASP A 154 18.42 2.03 -25.96
N GLY A 155 17.67 2.17 -24.87
CA GLY A 155 18.20 2.22 -23.52
C GLY A 155 18.83 3.55 -23.12
N GLY A 156 19.73 3.50 -22.15
CA GLY A 156 20.49 4.66 -21.68
C GLY A 156 20.84 4.63 -20.20
N ASN A 157 21.43 5.72 -19.73
CA ASN A 157 21.81 5.87 -18.34
C ASN A 157 20.59 6.20 -17.47
N LEU A 158 20.46 5.52 -16.36
CA LEU A 158 19.41 5.73 -15.37
C LEU A 158 19.98 6.38 -14.10
N LEU A 159 19.18 7.28 -13.52
CA LEU A 159 19.34 7.73 -12.14
C LEU A 159 18.26 7.04 -11.30
N GLU A 160 18.66 6.39 -10.19
CA GLU A 160 17.73 5.79 -9.24
C GLU A 160 17.50 6.74 -8.05
N ILE A 161 16.24 7.00 -7.72
CA ILE A 161 15.86 7.71 -6.50
C ILE A 161 15.19 6.70 -5.57
N ARG A 162 15.87 6.39 -4.48
CA ARG A 162 15.44 5.44 -3.46
C ARG A 162 14.59 6.12 -2.40
N GLY A 163 13.82 5.33 -1.68
CA GLY A 163 13.07 5.76 -0.50
C GLY A 163 13.95 5.95 0.74
N LEU A 164 13.37 5.75 1.90
CA LEU A 164 14.06 5.91 3.18
C LEU A 164 14.97 4.70 3.45
N ALA A 165 16.25 4.95 3.68
CA ALA A 165 17.24 3.91 3.87
C ALA A 165 16.91 2.96 5.03
N GLY A 166 17.04 1.66 4.81
CA GLY A 166 16.82 0.61 5.80
C GLY A 166 15.34 0.22 5.98
N VAL A 167 14.45 0.73 5.13
CA VAL A 167 13.05 0.33 5.09
C VAL A 167 12.85 -0.78 4.07
N PHE A 168 12.15 -1.84 4.46
CA PHE A 168 11.87 -3.00 3.60
C PHE A 168 11.28 -2.62 2.23
N VAL A 169 10.35 -1.66 2.19
CA VAL A 169 9.73 -1.19 0.95
C VAL A 169 10.75 -0.61 -0.03
N ASP A 170 11.71 0.19 0.48
CA ASP A 170 12.81 0.75 -0.32
C ASP A 170 13.66 -0.36 -0.95
N ASP A 171 14.04 -1.36 -0.15
CA ASP A 171 14.89 -2.45 -0.62
C ASP A 171 14.19 -3.32 -1.67
N GLU A 172 12.90 -3.63 -1.51
CA GLU A 172 12.13 -4.46 -2.46
C GLU A 172 11.91 -3.74 -3.79
N ILE A 173 11.54 -2.45 -3.79
CA ILE A 173 11.37 -1.70 -5.05
C ILE A 173 12.70 -1.59 -5.79
N SER A 174 13.78 -1.24 -5.08
CA SER A 174 15.13 -1.21 -5.65
C SER A 174 15.55 -2.56 -6.22
N ALA A 175 15.28 -3.67 -5.53
CA ALA A 175 15.56 -5.01 -6.03
C ALA A 175 14.81 -5.29 -7.35
N GLY A 176 13.56 -4.83 -7.48
CA GLY A 176 12.78 -4.93 -8.73
C GLY A 176 13.38 -4.10 -9.87
N ILE A 177 13.80 -2.87 -9.60
CA ILE A 177 14.49 -2.00 -10.57
C ILE A 177 15.78 -2.69 -11.05
N HIS A 178 16.60 -3.20 -10.14
CA HIS A 178 17.86 -3.88 -10.47
C HIS A 178 17.62 -5.18 -11.24
N GLU A 179 16.58 -5.96 -10.92
CA GLU A 179 16.18 -7.12 -11.72
C GLU A 179 15.77 -6.71 -13.14
N GLY A 180 15.02 -5.61 -13.26
CA GLY A 180 14.64 -5.04 -14.56
C GLY A 180 15.88 -4.64 -15.39
N VAL A 181 16.84 -3.96 -14.79
CA VAL A 181 18.10 -3.59 -15.47
C VAL A 181 18.90 -4.83 -15.90
N ALA A 182 18.91 -5.89 -15.11
CA ALA A 182 19.53 -7.15 -15.48
C ALA A 182 18.81 -7.82 -16.68
N LYS A 183 17.50 -7.70 -16.78
CA LYS A 183 16.67 -8.23 -17.88
C LYS A 183 16.78 -7.38 -19.16
N TYR A 184 17.01 -6.07 -19.01
CA TYR A 184 17.11 -5.08 -20.09
C TYR A 184 18.48 -4.40 -20.08
N PRO A 185 19.56 -5.08 -20.54
CA PRO A 185 20.94 -4.65 -20.37
C PRO A 185 21.31 -3.38 -21.16
N GLN A 186 20.44 -2.86 -22.02
CA GLN A 186 20.59 -1.53 -22.64
C GLN A 186 20.46 -0.38 -21.62
N PHE A 187 19.94 -0.63 -20.43
CA PHE A 187 19.89 0.35 -19.34
C PHE A 187 21.03 0.15 -18.36
N LYS A 188 21.53 1.26 -17.80
CA LYS A 188 22.60 1.26 -16.81
C LYS A 188 22.31 2.29 -15.72
N ILE A 189 22.22 1.89 -14.48
CA ILE A 189 22.17 2.80 -13.34
C ILE A 189 23.59 3.41 -13.18
N VAL A 190 23.69 4.73 -13.31
CA VAL A 190 24.94 5.50 -13.21
C VAL A 190 25.02 6.36 -11.97
N GLY A 191 23.94 6.45 -11.19
CA GLY A 191 23.88 7.13 -9.92
C GLY A 191 22.63 6.70 -9.15
N ALA A 192 22.70 6.80 -7.83
CA ALA A 192 21.56 6.58 -6.94
C ALA A 192 21.63 7.56 -5.77
N VAL A 193 20.46 8.02 -5.34
CA VAL A 193 20.29 8.87 -4.14
C VAL A 193 19.06 8.43 -3.37
N HIS A 194 19.01 8.71 -2.08
CA HIS A 194 17.77 8.61 -1.31
C HIS A 194 16.99 9.91 -1.42
N GLY A 195 15.72 9.83 -1.82
CA GLY A 195 14.75 10.92 -1.86
C GLY A 195 13.81 10.88 -0.66
N ASP A 196 13.86 9.80 0.14
CA ASP A 196 13.09 9.58 1.38
C ASP A 196 11.56 9.71 1.15
N TRP A 197 11.10 9.45 -0.09
CA TRP A 197 9.73 9.70 -0.55
C TRP A 197 9.29 11.16 -0.32
N ALA A 198 10.23 12.12 -0.36
CA ALA A 198 10.03 13.54 -0.13
C ALA A 198 10.67 14.37 -1.27
N GLN A 199 9.88 15.21 -1.90
CA GLN A 199 10.29 15.94 -3.12
C GLN A 199 11.46 16.90 -2.88
N ASP A 200 11.47 17.59 -1.75
CA ASP A 200 12.54 18.53 -1.37
C ASP A 200 13.86 17.80 -1.09
N VAL A 201 13.81 16.63 -0.47
CA VAL A 201 14.98 15.75 -0.24
C VAL A 201 15.51 15.23 -1.56
N ALA A 202 14.61 14.72 -2.44
CA ALA A 202 14.98 14.26 -3.76
C ALA A 202 15.61 15.38 -4.60
N GLN A 203 14.98 16.56 -4.64
CA GLN A 203 15.51 17.73 -5.35
C GLN A 203 16.93 18.08 -4.90
N LYS A 204 17.15 18.16 -3.59
CA LYS A 204 18.46 18.48 -2.99
C LYS A 204 19.50 17.43 -3.34
N ASN A 205 19.18 16.15 -3.16
CA ASN A 205 20.15 15.07 -3.33
C ASN A 205 20.46 14.81 -4.80
N VAL A 206 19.48 14.90 -5.69
CA VAL A 206 19.69 14.85 -7.15
C VAL A 206 20.57 16.04 -7.60
N ALA A 207 20.25 17.27 -7.19
CA ALA A 207 21.05 18.44 -7.53
C ALA A 207 22.52 18.30 -7.09
N GLY A 208 22.76 17.64 -5.94
CA GLY A 208 24.10 17.40 -5.40
C GLY A 208 24.97 16.50 -6.27
N ILE A 209 24.39 15.48 -6.89
CA ILE A 209 25.18 14.51 -7.71
C ILE A 209 25.13 14.83 -9.21
N LEU A 210 24.11 15.56 -9.67
CA LEU A 210 23.83 15.80 -11.09
C LEU A 210 25.04 16.36 -11.89
N PRO A 211 25.92 17.24 -11.34
CA PRO A 211 27.09 17.74 -12.05
C PRO A 211 28.12 16.65 -12.40
N SER A 212 28.15 15.55 -11.66
CA SER A 212 29.10 14.42 -11.87
C SER A 212 28.55 13.32 -12.79
N LEU A 213 27.25 13.38 -13.12
CA LEU A 213 26.59 12.35 -13.91
C LEU A 213 26.67 12.63 -15.41
N PRO A 214 26.80 11.58 -16.25
CA PRO A 214 26.62 11.71 -17.71
C PRO A 214 25.18 12.12 -18.04
N ASP A 215 24.85 12.16 -19.33
CA ASP A 215 23.48 12.37 -19.76
C ASP A 215 22.60 11.22 -19.25
N ILE A 216 21.45 11.59 -18.68
CA ILE A 216 20.48 10.68 -18.07
C ILE A 216 19.30 10.52 -19.04
N ALA A 217 19.02 9.30 -19.44
CA ALA A 217 17.89 8.96 -20.28
C ALA A 217 16.57 8.87 -19.50
N ALA A 218 16.63 8.29 -18.29
CA ALA A 218 15.47 8.22 -17.43
C ALA A 218 15.84 8.25 -15.92
N VAL A 219 14.85 8.61 -15.10
CA VAL A 219 14.90 8.53 -13.65
C VAL A 219 13.86 7.52 -13.19
N VAL A 220 14.28 6.53 -12.42
CA VAL A 220 13.40 5.58 -11.74
C VAL A 220 13.25 6.00 -10.28
N THR A 221 12.04 5.88 -9.75
CA THR A 221 11.69 6.39 -8.42
C THR A 221 10.91 5.35 -7.63
N GLN A 222 10.60 5.66 -6.39
CA GLN A 222 9.76 4.80 -5.56
C GLN A 222 8.41 5.45 -5.22
N GLY A 223 8.03 6.46 -6.02
CA GLY A 223 6.79 7.20 -5.88
C GLY A 223 6.88 8.35 -4.89
N GLY A 224 6.69 9.57 -5.41
CA GLY A 224 6.59 10.79 -4.60
C GLY A 224 7.81 11.70 -4.59
N ASP A 225 8.77 11.51 -5.44
CA ASP A 225 10.03 12.26 -5.54
C ASP A 225 10.33 12.69 -7.00
N GLY A 226 9.52 12.26 -7.96
CA GLY A 226 9.74 12.56 -9.38
C GLY A 226 9.74 14.04 -9.71
N TYR A 227 8.82 14.82 -9.12
CA TYR A 227 8.80 16.27 -9.34
C TYR A 227 10.03 16.96 -8.74
N GLY A 228 10.53 16.52 -7.59
CA GLY A 228 11.78 17.01 -7.02
C GLY A 228 12.98 16.77 -7.96
N ALA A 229 13.04 15.60 -8.60
CA ALA A 229 14.04 15.34 -9.64
C ALA A 229 13.90 16.29 -10.84
N ALA A 230 12.67 16.47 -11.36
CA ALA A 230 12.42 17.39 -12.47
C ALA A 230 12.91 18.82 -12.16
N GLN A 231 12.64 19.31 -10.97
CA GLN A 231 13.11 20.62 -10.49
C GLN A 231 14.64 20.70 -10.43
N ALA A 232 15.33 19.63 -9.99
CA ALA A 232 16.78 19.58 -9.95
C ALA A 232 17.39 19.66 -11.36
N PHE A 233 16.85 18.90 -12.33
CA PHE A 233 17.28 18.97 -13.74
C PHE A 233 17.04 20.37 -14.35
N ALA A 234 15.87 20.95 -14.11
CA ALA A 234 15.54 22.29 -14.59
C ALA A 234 16.48 23.36 -14.01
N ALA A 235 16.75 23.33 -12.71
CA ALA A 235 17.69 24.25 -12.04
C ALA A 235 19.11 24.11 -12.58
N ALA A 236 19.55 22.90 -12.88
CA ALA A 236 20.84 22.62 -13.50
C ALA A 236 20.90 22.96 -15.01
N LYS A 237 19.78 23.39 -15.61
CA LYS A 237 19.63 23.64 -17.06
C LYS A 237 20.00 22.43 -17.91
N ARG A 238 19.75 21.22 -17.38
CA ARG A 238 19.91 19.96 -18.11
C ARG A 238 18.57 19.56 -18.74
N PRO A 239 18.58 18.85 -19.86
CA PRO A 239 17.36 18.26 -20.42
C PRO A 239 16.65 17.40 -19.35
N ILE A 240 15.34 17.57 -19.23
CA ILE A 240 14.53 16.75 -18.33
C ILE A 240 14.37 15.37 -18.97
N PRO A 241 14.85 14.28 -18.32
CA PRO A 241 14.71 12.93 -18.84
C PRO A 241 13.28 12.41 -18.68
N LEU A 242 13.00 11.18 -19.14
CA LEU A 242 11.78 10.50 -18.74
C LEU A 242 11.89 10.15 -17.24
N ILE A 243 10.99 10.66 -16.41
CA ILE A 243 10.96 10.46 -14.97
C ILE A 243 9.72 9.63 -14.63
N ILE A 244 9.90 8.48 -13.98
CA ILE A 244 8.78 7.75 -13.40
C ILE A 244 8.24 8.57 -12.22
N MET A 245 6.93 8.83 -12.23
CA MET A 245 6.28 9.69 -11.25
C MET A 245 5.67 8.88 -10.10
N GLY A 246 5.49 9.53 -8.98
CA GLY A 246 4.61 9.08 -7.92
C GLY A 246 3.16 9.54 -8.13
N ASN A 247 2.38 9.50 -7.06
CA ASN A 247 0.94 9.79 -7.11
C ASN A 247 0.56 11.08 -6.36
N ARG A 248 1.52 11.96 -6.07
CA ARG A 248 1.22 13.27 -5.45
C ARG A 248 0.59 14.22 -6.46
N GLU A 249 -0.32 15.04 -6.02
CA GLU A 249 -1.07 15.96 -6.87
C GLU A 249 -0.15 16.88 -7.67
N ASP A 250 0.88 17.44 -7.05
CA ASP A 250 1.85 18.33 -7.70
C ASP A 250 2.72 17.60 -8.76
N GLU A 251 3.05 16.32 -8.57
CA GLU A 251 3.71 15.49 -9.59
C GLU A 251 2.80 15.28 -10.79
N LEU A 252 1.53 14.92 -10.53
CA LEU A 252 0.55 14.68 -11.59
C LEU A 252 0.21 15.96 -12.36
N GLN A 253 0.10 17.10 -11.66
CA GLN A 253 -0.11 18.41 -12.28
C GLN A 253 1.08 18.82 -13.15
N TRP A 254 2.31 18.68 -12.62
CA TRP A 254 3.50 18.96 -13.40
C TRP A 254 3.57 18.06 -14.66
N TRP A 255 3.27 16.77 -14.52
CA TRP A 255 3.22 15.87 -15.68
C TRP A 255 2.19 16.32 -16.71
N LYS A 256 0.97 16.67 -16.27
CA LYS A 256 -0.06 17.22 -17.17
C LYS A 256 0.41 18.47 -17.88
N GLU A 257 1.04 19.42 -17.18
CA GLU A 257 1.60 20.64 -17.79
C GLU A 257 2.64 20.31 -18.85
N GLN A 258 3.54 19.37 -18.61
CA GLN A 258 4.54 18.94 -19.59
C GLN A 258 3.89 18.19 -20.77
N LYS A 259 2.91 17.35 -20.52
CA LYS A 259 2.12 16.67 -21.56
C LYS A 259 1.47 17.69 -22.51
N ASP A 260 0.80 18.69 -21.94
CA ASP A 260 0.09 19.72 -22.70
C ASP A 260 1.06 20.64 -23.47
N ALA A 261 2.21 20.95 -22.90
CA ALA A 261 3.19 21.87 -23.49
C ALA A 261 4.05 21.25 -24.60
N ASN A 262 4.44 19.99 -24.45
CA ASN A 262 5.45 19.37 -25.32
C ASN A 262 5.24 17.87 -25.59
N GLY A 263 4.11 17.30 -25.15
CA GLY A 263 3.80 15.88 -25.36
C GLY A 263 4.59 14.93 -24.46
N TYR A 264 5.06 15.40 -23.29
CA TYR A 264 5.81 14.56 -22.33
C TYR A 264 5.00 13.35 -21.89
N GLU A 265 5.57 12.18 -22.05
CA GLU A 265 4.95 10.91 -21.66
C GLU A 265 5.74 10.23 -20.54
N THR A 266 5.05 9.81 -19.52
CA THR A 266 5.58 8.98 -18.43
C THR A 266 4.46 8.12 -17.84
N MET A 267 4.76 7.43 -16.75
CA MET A 267 3.78 6.77 -15.90
C MET A 267 4.05 7.09 -14.43
N SER A 268 3.05 6.90 -13.60
CA SER A 268 3.16 6.87 -12.15
C SER A 268 2.90 5.45 -11.65
N VAL A 269 3.72 4.99 -10.73
CA VAL A 269 3.48 3.78 -9.94
C VAL A 269 3.67 4.07 -8.47
N SER A 270 2.71 3.63 -7.66
CA SER A 270 2.75 3.82 -6.20
C SER A 270 1.70 2.95 -5.51
N ILE A 271 1.55 3.12 -4.21
CA ILE A 271 0.48 2.49 -3.46
C ILE A 271 -0.57 3.55 -3.12
N ALA A 272 -1.85 3.17 -3.22
CA ALA A 272 -2.92 4.04 -2.74
C ALA A 272 -2.90 4.11 -1.20
N PRO A 273 -2.89 5.32 -0.61
CA PRO A 273 -2.92 5.47 0.86
C PRO A 273 -4.10 4.78 1.54
N GLY A 274 -5.22 4.66 0.86
CA GLY A 274 -6.42 3.99 1.36
C GLY A 274 -6.30 2.49 1.59
N VAL A 275 -5.15 1.87 1.30
CA VAL A 275 -4.87 0.48 1.72
C VAL A 275 -5.05 0.29 3.24
N SER A 276 -4.90 1.35 4.03
CA SER A 276 -5.22 1.34 5.47
C SER A 276 -6.69 1.02 5.75
N THR A 277 -7.59 1.49 4.90
CA THR A 277 -9.03 1.23 5.04
C THR A 277 -9.37 -0.21 4.67
N LEU A 278 -8.66 -0.80 3.69
CA LEU A 278 -8.75 -2.23 3.42
C LEU A 278 -8.32 -3.04 4.64
N ALA A 279 -7.20 -2.67 5.28
CA ALA A 279 -6.71 -3.36 6.47
C ALA A 279 -7.69 -3.26 7.64
N PHE A 280 -8.34 -2.12 7.82
CA PHE A 280 -9.43 -1.95 8.80
C PHE A 280 -10.59 -2.92 8.51
N TRP A 281 -11.08 -2.98 7.27
CA TRP A 281 -12.18 -3.85 6.91
C TRP A 281 -11.81 -5.33 6.97
N VAL A 282 -10.58 -5.70 6.61
CA VAL A 282 -10.09 -7.08 6.79
C VAL A 282 -10.08 -7.45 8.27
N ALA A 283 -9.59 -6.58 9.15
CA ALA A 283 -9.62 -6.82 10.58
C ALA A 283 -11.05 -7.00 11.11
N GLN A 284 -11.98 -6.13 10.68
CA GLN A 284 -13.40 -6.23 11.02
C GLN A 284 -14.02 -7.54 10.52
N GLN A 285 -13.72 -7.96 9.28
CA GLN A 285 -14.25 -9.21 8.73
C GLN A 285 -13.71 -10.46 9.46
N VAL A 286 -12.44 -10.44 9.91
CA VAL A 286 -11.89 -11.51 10.75
C VAL A 286 -12.60 -11.53 12.12
N LEU A 287 -12.85 -10.37 12.73
CA LEU A 287 -13.61 -10.27 13.98
C LEU A 287 -15.06 -10.72 13.81
N ASP A 288 -15.66 -10.53 12.63
CA ASP A 288 -16.99 -11.03 12.25
C ASP A 288 -17.02 -12.55 12.00
N GLY A 289 -15.89 -13.24 12.13
CA GLY A 289 -15.77 -14.69 11.97
C GLY A 289 -15.67 -15.15 10.52
N LYS A 290 -15.37 -14.25 9.57
CA LYS A 290 -15.14 -14.61 8.17
C LYS A 290 -13.80 -15.33 8.04
N GLU A 291 -13.78 -16.33 7.16
CA GLU A 291 -12.54 -16.97 6.74
C GLU A 291 -11.77 -16.06 5.80
N VAL A 292 -10.57 -15.68 6.20
CA VAL A 292 -9.66 -14.80 5.44
C VAL A 292 -8.31 -15.48 5.34
N LYS A 293 -7.71 -15.51 4.13
CA LYS A 293 -6.32 -15.96 3.97
C LYS A 293 -5.36 -15.02 4.67
N LYS A 294 -4.27 -15.59 5.21
CA LYS A 294 -3.25 -14.81 5.91
C LYS A 294 -2.53 -13.80 5.02
N ASP A 295 -2.38 -14.12 3.75
CA ASP A 295 -1.71 -13.28 2.77
C ASP A 295 -2.70 -12.85 1.68
N LEU A 296 -2.96 -11.56 1.63
CA LEU A 296 -3.72 -10.89 0.59
C LEU A 296 -2.76 -10.02 -0.22
N VAL A 297 -2.78 -10.14 -1.53
CA VAL A 297 -1.98 -9.29 -2.44
C VAL A 297 -2.91 -8.32 -3.13
N VAL A 298 -2.58 -7.03 -3.06
CA VAL A 298 -3.33 -5.97 -3.73
C VAL A 298 -2.47 -5.33 -4.81
N PRO A 299 -3.08 -4.87 -5.92
CA PRO A 299 -2.35 -4.21 -6.97
C PRO A 299 -1.79 -2.86 -6.48
N PHE A 300 -0.65 -2.45 -7.03
CA PHE A 300 -0.19 -1.08 -6.89
C PHE A 300 -1.02 -0.13 -7.78
N LEU A 301 -1.12 1.13 -7.40
CA LEU A 301 -1.78 2.16 -8.17
C LEU A 301 -0.88 2.56 -9.34
N ARG A 302 -1.41 2.40 -10.57
CA ARG A 302 -0.77 2.86 -11.80
C ARG A 302 -1.58 3.98 -12.43
N ILE A 303 -0.89 5.07 -12.74
CA ILE A 303 -1.45 6.18 -13.52
C ILE A 303 -0.63 6.27 -14.82
N ASP A 304 -1.32 6.36 -15.93
CA ASP A 304 -0.74 6.53 -17.27
C ASP A 304 -1.44 7.69 -18.01
N GLN A 305 -1.10 7.86 -19.30
CA GLN A 305 -1.62 8.98 -20.09
C GLN A 305 -3.15 9.03 -20.19
N ASP A 306 -3.79 7.85 -20.10
CA ASP A 306 -5.24 7.74 -20.34
C ASP A 306 -6.07 8.10 -19.10
N ASN A 307 -5.55 7.82 -17.90
CA ASN A 307 -6.25 8.06 -16.64
C ASN A 307 -5.66 9.20 -15.79
N LEU A 308 -4.65 9.92 -16.31
CA LEU A 308 -3.99 11.02 -15.60
C LEU A 308 -4.97 12.11 -15.17
N GLU A 309 -5.81 12.58 -16.10
CA GLU A 309 -6.75 13.68 -15.81
C GLU A 309 -7.82 13.30 -14.79
N GLU A 310 -8.29 12.05 -14.84
CA GLU A 310 -9.22 11.53 -13.85
C GLU A 310 -8.60 11.49 -12.46
N ASN A 311 -7.35 11.00 -12.36
CA ASN A 311 -6.64 10.97 -11.08
C ASN A 311 -6.37 12.36 -10.54
N ILE A 312 -5.98 13.32 -11.37
CA ILE A 312 -5.84 14.73 -10.97
C ILE A 312 -7.17 15.30 -10.45
N ALA A 313 -8.25 15.10 -11.19
CA ALA A 313 -9.57 15.63 -10.80
C ALA A 313 -10.08 15.06 -9.47
N ASN A 314 -9.71 13.83 -9.15
CA ASN A 314 -10.08 13.14 -7.92
C ASN A 314 -9.11 13.37 -6.77
N THR A 315 -7.98 14.05 -6.99
CA THR A 315 -6.95 14.30 -5.97
C THR A 315 -7.08 15.75 -5.46
N GLN A 316 -7.18 15.90 -4.15
CA GLN A 316 -7.20 17.22 -3.54
C GLN A 316 -5.84 17.92 -3.72
N LYS A 317 -5.88 19.25 -3.84
CA LYS A 317 -4.66 20.05 -3.94
C LYS A 317 -3.70 19.78 -2.77
N GLY A 318 -2.44 19.47 -3.12
CA GLY A 318 -1.42 19.08 -2.15
C GLY A 318 -1.61 17.67 -1.56
N GLY A 319 -2.59 16.93 -2.07
CA GLY A 319 -2.90 15.57 -1.65
C GLY A 319 -2.16 14.49 -2.46
N VAL A 320 -2.69 13.29 -2.37
CA VAL A 320 -2.14 12.08 -3.01
C VAL A 320 -3.29 11.35 -3.68
N ALA A 321 -3.12 10.94 -4.94
CA ALA A 321 -4.09 10.10 -5.63
C ALA A 321 -4.30 8.80 -4.84
N ASN A 322 -5.56 8.45 -4.64
CA ASN A 322 -5.95 7.48 -3.64
C ASN A 322 -7.11 6.59 -4.11
N VAL A 323 -7.17 5.40 -3.55
CA VAL A 323 -8.30 4.48 -3.64
C VAL A 323 -8.68 4.11 -2.21
N GLU A 324 -9.86 4.56 -1.75
CA GLU A 324 -10.41 4.13 -0.47
C GLU A 324 -11.23 2.86 -0.68
N TYR A 325 -11.06 1.90 0.21
CA TYR A 325 -11.78 0.64 0.17
C TYR A 325 -12.99 0.69 1.10
N SER A 326 -14.14 0.30 0.58
CA SER A 326 -15.36 0.03 1.35
C SER A 326 -15.33 -1.39 1.93
N LEU A 327 -16.31 -1.71 2.79
CA LEU A 327 -16.54 -3.08 3.25
C LEU A 327 -16.77 -4.06 2.07
N GLU A 328 -17.54 -3.61 1.05
CA GLU A 328 -17.80 -4.42 -0.15
C GLU A 328 -16.50 -4.70 -0.94
N ASP A 329 -15.62 -3.70 -1.06
CA ASP A 329 -14.35 -3.88 -1.76
C ASP A 329 -13.42 -4.82 -0.99
N ALA A 330 -13.37 -4.72 0.33
CA ALA A 330 -12.63 -5.67 1.17
C ALA A 330 -13.16 -7.10 0.99
N GLN A 331 -14.48 -7.28 0.93
CA GLN A 331 -15.09 -8.59 0.68
C GLN A 331 -14.69 -9.14 -0.69
N LYS A 332 -14.66 -8.31 -1.75
CA LYS A 332 -14.18 -8.71 -3.08
C LYS A 332 -12.72 -9.19 -3.05
N VAL A 333 -11.85 -8.45 -2.33
CA VAL A 333 -10.44 -8.84 -2.16
C VAL A 333 -10.30 -10.17 -1.42
N ILE A 334 -11.05 -10.37 -0.34
CA ILE A 334 -11.08 -11.60 0.44
C ILE A 334 -11.56 -12.77 -0.42
N ASP A 335 -12.64 -12.59 -1.20
CA ASP A 335 -13.23 -13.65 -2.02
C ASP A 335 -12.33 -13.99 -3.23
N ALA A 336 -11.67 -13.02 -3.83
CA ALA A 336 -10.71 -13.25 -4.92
C ALA A 336 -9.47 -14.03 -4.47
N ALA A 337 -9.15 -13.99 -3.19
CA ALA A 337 -8.01 -14.72 -2.63
C ALA A 337 -8.33 -16.19 -2.31
N LYS A 338 -9.62 -16.59 -2.19
CA LYS A 338 -10.02 -17.98 -1.90
C LYS A 338 -9.66 -18.94 -3.01
#